data_558d2ca5a71701e5afb9116ba87932ad
#
_entry.id   558d2ca5a71701e5afb9116ba87932ad
#
_cell.length_a   1.000
_cell.length_b   1.000
_cell.length_c   1.000
_cell.angle_alpha   90.00
_cell.angle_beta   90.00
_cell.angle_gamma   90.00
#
_symmetry.space_group_name_H-M   'P 1'
#
loop_
_entity.id
_entity.type
_entity.pdbx_description
1 polymer ?
#
loop_
_entity_poly.entity_id
_entity_poly.type
_entity_poly.pdbx_seq_one_letter_code
_entity_poly.pdbx_strand_id
1 'polypeptide(L)'
;LIFQYHHAGETAGKEFSRRVTVKPLTPFGGELIDAWYIDDYIHRQVETAKFLYRIGVDGIDLKFCHGYLGSQLLRPYNDRDWKYGGSWENRSRFAFETCERIRRAVPDPKFLIGARVSMYEEIPGGQGHTGADSFCYDLSESIALLQGLEARGCSYFGETIGNASVYWENMAPSPSCSTNVYQHLTMAKTMKEVVQPQTVIIGAGMSVLGDGTHNQLRGVQPERTSLLHVAEDALQNGVMDMVGLGRQALADPYLPCKVQSEQASDVQWCLTCNLCSELEMRGKPIGCAVYNKYFTDLLKECRSEFGAPSRIVTGD
;
A
#
# COMPACT_ATOMS: atom_id res chain seq x y z
N LEU A 1 -8.53 -10.60 -11.98
CA LEU A 1 -8.20 -9.16 -11.90
C LEU A 1 -8.92 -8.52 -10.72
N ILE A 2 -8.17 -7.78 -9.86
CA ILE A 2 -8.74 -7.04 -8.73
C ILE A 2 -8.45 -5.55 -8.92
N PHE A 3 -9.44 -4.71 -8.71
CA PHE A 3 -9.31 -3.27 -8.86
C PHE A 3 -9.13 -2.60 -7.50
N GLN A 4 -8.01 -1.88 -7.28
CA GLN A 4 -7.82 -1.10 -6.06
C GLN A 4 -8.45 0.28 -6.19
N TYR A 5 -9.43 0.56 -5.31
CA TYR A 5 -10.12 1.85 -5.26
C TYR A 5 -9.59 2.71 -4.12
N HIS A 6 -9.25 3.98 -4.40
CA HIS A 6 -8.78 4.89 -3.37
C HIS A 6 -9.06 6.37 -3.69
N HIS A 7 -8.91 7.20 -2.68
CA HIS A 7 -8.85 8.65 -2.76
C HIS A 7 -7.55 9.13 -2.12
N ALA A 8 -6.75 9.89 -2.85
CA ALA A 8 -5.41 10.28 -2.41
C ALA A 8 -5.40 11.30 -1.24
N GLY A 9 -6.54 11.87 -0.86
CA GLY A 9 -6.63 12.79 0.29
C GLY A 9 -5.77 14.03 0.11
N GLU A 10 -4.89 14.30 1.08
CA GLU A 10 -3.96 15.45 1.06
C GLU A 10 -2.93 15.39 -0.08
N THR A 11 -2.65 14.19 -0.59
CA THR A 11 -1.66 13.98 -1.65
C THR A 11 -2.25 14.04 -3.05
N ALA A 12 -3.57 14.26 -3.17
CA ALA A 12 -4.23 14.35 -4.46
C ALA A 12 -3.61 15.46 -5.34
N GLY A 13 -3.24 15.10 -6.56
CA GLY A 13 -2.89 16.07 -7.59
C GLY A 13 -4.13 16.90 -7.96
N LYS A 14 -4.04 18.23 -7.86
CA LYS A 14 -5.19 19.12 -8.10
C LYS A 14 -5.77 18.99 -9.51
N GLU A 15 -4.98 18.50 -10.44
CA GLU A 15 -5.38 18.27 -11.84
C GLU A 15 -6.27 17.03 -12.00
N PHE A 16 -6.16 16.06 -11.07
CA PHE A 16 -6.82 14.77 -11.18
C PHE A 16 -7.94 14.57 -10.17
N SER A 17 -7.83 15.20 -8.99
CA SER A 17 -8.77 14.99 -7.91
C SER A 17 -8.80 16.19 -6.96
N ARG A 18 -9.94 16.36 -6.30
CA ARG A 18 -10.08 17.33 -5.21
C ARG A 18 -9.16 16.95 -4.05
N ARG A 19 -8.31 17.88 -3.63
CA ARG A 19 -7.42 17.67 -2.47
C ARG A 19 -8.18 17.93 -1.19
N VAL A 20 -8.37 16.90 -0.40
CA VAL A 20 -9.17 16.93 0.83
C VAL A 20 -8.42 16.31 2.00
N THR A 21 -8.83 16.66 3.22
CA THR A 21 -8.25 16.11 4.45
C THR A 21 -9.30 15.96 5.53
N VAL A 22 -9.08 15.01 6.44
CA VAL A 22 -9.86 14.89 7.69
C VAL A 22 -9.28 15.78 8.80
N LYS A 23 -7.97 15.89 8.88
CA LYS A 23 -7.18 16.78 9.73
C LYS A 23 -5.83 16.96 9.06
N PRO A 24 -5.39 18.20 8.74
CA PRO A 24 -4.15 18.43 8.02
C PRO A 24 -2.93 17.86 8.75
N LEU A 25 -2.11 17.11 8.07
CA LEU A 25 -0.85 16.55 8.58
C LEU A 25 0.33 17.00 7.76
N THR A 26 0.17 17.10 6.44
CA THR A 26 1.26 17.41 5.51
C THR A 26 1.24 18.90 5.12
N PRO A 27 2.38 19.44 4.61
CA PRO A 27 2.42 20.81 4.07
C PRO A 27 1.50 21.01 2.86
N PHE A 28 1.06 19.93 2.22
CA PHE A 28 0.14 20.02 1.07
C PHE A 28 -1.24 20.51 1.49
N GLY A 29 -1.65 20.23 2.74
CA GLY A 29 -2.97 20.56 3.26
C GLY A 29 -4.09 19.92 2.44
N GLY A 30 -5.28 20.48 2.57
CA GLY A 30 -6.46 20.03 1.84
C GLY A 30 -7.70 20.70 2.37
N GLU A 31 -8.78 20.66 1.60
CA GLU A 31 -10.07 21.13 2.11
C GLU A 31 -10.56 20.18 3.21
N LEU A 32 -10.92 20.75 4.34
CA LEU A 32 -11.45 19.98 5.46
C LEU A 32 -12.83 19.44 5.10
N ILE A 33 -12.98 18.12 5.16
CA ILE A 33 -14.23 17.45 4.77
C ILE A 33 -15.16 17.23 5.96
N ASP A 34 -16.43 17.06 5.64
CA ASP A 34 -17.52 16.72 6.53
C ASP A 34 -18.00 15.26 6.38
N ALA A 35 -19.00 14.88 7.17
CA ALA A 35 -19.54 13.52 7.14
C ALA A 35 -20.26 13.22 5.82
N TRP A 36 -20.90 14.22 5.20
CA TRP A 36 -21.58 14.03 3.91
C TRP A 36 -20.59 13.62 2.81
N TYR A 37 -19.40 14.24 2.78
CA TYR A 37 -18.35 13.87 1.82
C TYR A 37 -17.96 12.40 1.93
N ILE A 38 -17.83 11.88 3.17
CA ILE A 38 -17.49 10.48 3.40
C ILE A 38 -18.67 9.56 3.03
N ASP A 39 -19.90 9.95 3.35
CA ASP A 39 -21.10 9.19 2.97
C ASP A 39 -21.21 9.06 1.45
N ASP A 40 -20.94 10.13 0.68
CA ASP A 40 -20.89 10.13 -0.79
C ASP A 40 -19.73 9.27 -1.31
N TYR A 41 -18.55 9.37 -0.66
CA TYR A 41 -17.40 8.55 -1.04
C TYR A 41 -17.67 7.06 -0.85
N ILE A 42 -18.30 6.65 0.25
CA ILE A 42 -18.76 5.27 0.45
C ILE A 42 -19.74 4.85 -0.67
N HIS A 43 -20.70 5.70 -0.97
CA HIS A 43 -21.67 5.42 -2.06
C HIS A 43 -20.96 5.17 -3.39
N ARG A 44 -19.99 6.01 -3.76
CA ARG A 44 -19.19 5.84 -5.00
C ARG A 44 -18.40 4.53 -5.02
N GLN A 45 -17.83 4.11 -3.88
CA GLN A 45 -17.15 2.82 -3.81
C GLN A 45 -18.10 1.65 -4.05
N VAL A 46 -19.31 1.71 -3.50
CA VAL A 46 -20.36 0.69 -3.72
C VAL A 46 -20.78 0.64 -5.19
N GLU A 47 -21.03 1.79 -5.82
CA GLU A 47 -21.39 1.83 -7.26
C GLU A 47 -20.25 1.34 -8.14
N THR A 48 -18.99 1.65 -7.78
CA THR A 48 -17.82 1.10 -8.46
C THR A 48 -17.76 -0.42 -8.33
N ALA A 49 -17.96 -0.98 -7.15
CA ALA A 49 -17.97 -2.43 -6.94
C ALA A 49 -19.05 -3.12 -7.80
N LYS A 50 -20.26 -2.56 -7.85
CA LYS A 50 -21.36 -3.05 -8.72
C LYS A 50 -20.98 -2.99 -10.21
N PHE A 51 -20.32 -1.92 -10.63
CA PHE A 51 -19.84 -1.78 -12.00
C PHE A 51 -18.77 -2.83 -12.33
N LEU A 52 -17.76 -2.98 -11.48
CA LEU A 52 -16.67 -3.95 -11.62
C LEU A 52 -17.22 -5.40 -11.72
N TYR A 53 -18.17 -5.75 -10.85
CA TYR A 53 -18.84 -7.05 -10.90
C TYR A 53 -19.55 -7.30 -12.23
N ARG A 54 -20.30 -6.31 -12.73
CA ARG A 54 -21.04 -6.43 -14.00
C ARG A 54 -20.12 -6.62 -15.22
N ILE A 55 -18.92 -6.05 -15.20
CA ILE A 55 -17.95 -6.19 -16.31
C ILE A 55 -17.00 -7.40 -16.14
N GLY A 56 -17.22 -8.24 -15.12
CA GLY A 56 -16.48 -9.48 -14.91
C GLY A 56 -15.12 -9.31 -14.25
N VAL A 57 -14.87 -8.23 -13.48
CA VAL A 57 -13.71 -8.09 -12.63
C VAL A 57 -13.92 -8.95 -11.37
N ASP A 58 -12.86 -9.64 -10.93
CA ASP A 58 -12.94 -10.66 -9.87
C ASP A 58 -13.11 -10.07 -8.45
N GLY A 59 -12.80 -8.78 -8.27
CA GLY A 59 -12.93 -8.17 -6.95
C GLY A 59 -12.50 -6.71 -6.85
N ILE A 60 -12.66 -6.17 -5.65
CA ILE A 60 -12.26 -4.82 -5.28
C ILE A 60 -11.31 -4.86 -4.07
N ASP A 61 -10.28 -4.02 -4.11
CA ASP A 61 -9.33 -3.80 -3.03
C ASP A 61 -9.55 -2.39 -2.43
N LEU A 62 -9.80 -2.34 -1.13
CA LEU A 62 -10.03 -1.11 -0.38
C LEU A 62 -8.72 -0.61 0.20
N LYS A 63 -8.36 0.65 -0.05
CA LYS A 63 -7.07 1.20 0.37
C LYS A 63 -7.17 1.97 1.68
N PHE A 64 -6.61 1.40 2.74
CA PHE A 64 -6.52 1.95 4.10
C PHE A 64 -5.07 2.16 4.54
N CYS A 65 -4.25 2.74 3.65
CA CYS A 65 -2.80 2.82 3.86
C CYS A 65 -2.16 4.05 3.22
N HIS A 66 -0.86 4.23 3.45
CA HIS A 66 0.04 5.18 2.80
C HIS A 66 -0.28 6.66 3.03
N GLY A 67 -1.06 6.99 4.04
CA GLY A 67 -1.46 8.38 4.30
C GLY A 67 -2.58 8.92 3.41
N TYR A 68 -3.20 8.08 2.58
CA TYR A 68 -4.34 8.45 1.76
C TYR A 68 -5.63 8.57 2.58
N LEU A 69 -6.74 9.01 2.00
CA LEU A 69 -7.95 9.35 2.76
C LEU A 69 -8.43 8.25 3.70
N GLY A 70 -8.40 6.98 3.26
CA GLY A 70 -8.77 5.83 4.09
C GLY A 70 -7.87 5.66 5.32
N SER A 71 -6.57 5.88 5.16
CA SER A 71 -5.60 5.89 6.26
C SER A 71 -5.80 7.09 7.19
N GLN A 72 -6.06 8.28 6.62
CA GLN A 72 -6.31 9.50 7.40
C GLN A 72 -7.52 9.37 8.34
N LEU A 73 -8.57 8.65 7.92
CA LEU A 73 -9.75 8.40 8.73
C LEU A 73 -9.45 7.50 9.94
N LEU A 74 -8.61 6.48 9.75
CA LEU A 74 -8.32 5.45 10.77
C LEU A 74 -7.33 5.91 11.86
N ARG A 75 -6.47 6.89 11.55
CA ARG A 75 -5.41 7.34 12.48
C ARG A 75 -5.95 7.84 13.80
N PRO A 76 -5.30 7.58 14.94
CA PRO A 76 -5.54 8.31 16.19
C PRO A 76 -5.43 9.83 16.05
N TYR A 77 -4.59 10.34 15.14
CA TYR A 77 -4.49 11.76 14.80
C TYR A 77 -5.80 12.39 14.32
N ASN A 78 -6.75 11.61 13.79
CA ASN A 78 -8.12 12.03 13.47
C ASN A 78 -8.97 12.11 14.75
N ASP A 79 -8.62 13.04 15.64
CA ASP A 79 -9.25 13.27 16.94
C ASP A 79 -10.46 14.23 16.89
N ARG A 80 -10.89 14.66 15.70
CA ARG A 80 -12.05 15.53 15.52
C ARG A 80 -13.32 14.89 16.11
N ASP A 81 -14.15 15.71 16.77
CA ASP A 81 -15.49 15.31 17.23
C ASP A 81 -16.48 15.35 16.06
N TRP A 82 -16.64 14.24 15.37
CA TRP A 82 -17.55 14.06 14.25
C TRP A 82 -17.82 12.57 14.00
N LYS A 83 -18.76 12.27 13.07
CA LYS A 83 -19.21 10.89 12.74
C LYS A 83 -18.06 9.92 12.44
N TYR A 84 -16.95 10.39 11.87
CA TYR A 84 -15.82 9.59 11.38
C TYR A 84 -14.49 9.90 12.07
N GLY A 85 -14.52 10.42 13.32
CA GLY A 85 -13.31 10.80 14.06
C GLY A 85 -13.45 10.69 15.58
N GLY A 86 -12.37 11.00 16.28
CA GLY A 86 -12.30 10.86 17.74
C GLY A 86 -12.12 9.40 18.16
N SER A 87 -13.17 8.75 18.64
CA SER A 87 -13.08 7.35 19.10
C SER A 87 -12.75 6.36 17.98
N TRP A 88 -12.15 5.24 18.35
CA TRP A 88 -11.88 4.14 17.40
C TRP A 88 -13.14 3.70 16.65
N GLU A 89 -14.25 3.58 17.35
CA GLU A 89 -15.54 3.22 16.75
C GLU A 89 -15.94 4.17 15.61
N ASN A 90 -15.76 5.47 15.80
CA ASN A 90 -16.06 6.46 14.77
C ASN A 90 -15.03 6.44 13.63
N ARG A 91 -13.74 6.34 13.96
CA ARG A 91 -12.67 6.32 12.96
C ARG A 91 -12.73 5.08 12.05
N SER A 92 -13.06 3.92 12.59
CA SER A 92 -13.19 2.66 11.85
C SER A 92 -14.51 2.54 11.07
N ARG A 93 -15.52 3.34 11.41
CA ARG A 93 -16.85 3.34 10.81
C ARG A 93 -16.82 3.37 9.28
N PHE A 94 -16.03 4.26 8.71
CA PHE A 94 -15.89 4.36 7.24
C PHE A 94 -15.51 3.02 6.60
N ALA A 95 -14.46 2.36 7.13
CA ALA A 95 -13.96 1.11 6.60
C ALA A 95 -15.00 -0.01 6.69
N PHE A 96 -15.66 -0.12 7.83
CA PHE A 96 -16.66 -1.15 8.10
C PHE A 96 -17.94 -0.95 7.28
N GLU A 97 -18.49 0.27 7.25
CA GLU A 97 -19.67 0.59 6.44
C GLU A 97 -19.39 0.37 4.94
N THR A 98 -18.21 0.71 4.44
CA THR A 98 -17.83 0.48 3.05
C THR A 98 -17.89 -1.03 2.72
N CYS A 99 -17.21 -1.85 3.51
CA CYS A 99 -17.15 -3.30 3.30
C CYS A 99 -18.55 -3.92 3.34
N GLU A 100 -19.34 -3.61 4.37
CA GLU A 100 -20.71 -4.13 4.53
C GLU A 100 -21.61 -3.74 3.36
N ARG A 101 -21.56 -2.49 2.92
CA ARG A 101 -22.41 -1.99 1.84
C ARG A 101 -22.01 -2.58 0.49
N ILE A 102 -20.70 -2.78 0.25
CA ILE A 102 -20.24 -3.48 -0.96
C ILE A 102 -20.71 -4.93 -0.93
N ARG A 103 -20.53 -5.67 0.16
CA ARG A 103 -20.95 -7.08 0.26
C ARG A 103 -22.48 -7.22 0.10
N ARG A 104 -23.25 -6.28 0.64
CA ARG A 104 -24.72 -6.26 0.45
C ARG A 104 -25.11 -5.99 -1.00
N ALA A 105 -24.39 -5.09 -1.69
CA ALA A 105 -24.69 -4.71 -3.07
C ALA A 105 -24.22 -5.77 -4.08
N VAL A 106 -23.16 -6.51 -3.76
CA VAL A 106 -22.60 -7.62 -4.55
C VAL A 106 -22.49 -8.86 -3.63
N PRO A 107 -23.57 -9.61 -3.44
CA PRO A 107 -23.62 -10.73 -2.50
C PRO A 107 -22.91 -11.99 -3.01
N ASP A 108 -22.47 -12.02 -4.27
CA ASP A 108 -21.75 -13.16 -4.85
C ASP A 108 -20.43 -13.40 -4.09
N PRO A 109 -20.24 -14.56 -3.44
CA PRO A 109 -19.01 -14.87 -2.71
C PRO A 109 -17.77 -15.00 -3.59
N LYS A 110 -17.92 -15.15 -4.90
CA LYS A 110 -16.84 -15.18 -5.88
C LYS A 110 -16.27 -13.79 -6.14
N PHE A 111 -17.05 -12.73 -5.90
CA PHE A 111 -16.53 -11.37 -5.97
C PHE A 111 -15.74 -11.07 -4.70
N LEU A 112 -14.43 -10.97 -4.84
CA LEU A 112 -13.50 -10.79 -3.73
C LEU A 112 -13.57 -9.35 -3.21
N ILE A 113 -13.61 -9.20 -1.91
CA ILE A 113 -13.36 -7.93 -1.23
C ILE A 113 -12.08 -8.10 -0.44
N GLY A 114 -11.10 -7.25 -0.69
CA GLY A 114 -9.87 -7.19 0.07
C GLY A 114 -9.57 -5.78 0.53
N ALA A 115 -8.53 -5.63 1.31
CA ALA A 115 -8.06 -4.32 1.73
C ALA A 115 -6.54 -4.28 1.83
N ARG A 116 -5.94 -3.15 1.45
CA ARG A 116 -4.55 -2.85 1.75
C ARG A 116 -4.46 -1.96 2.98
N VAL A 117 -3.80 -2.46 4.02
CA VAL A 117 -3.78 -1.85 5.35
C VAL A 117 -2.35 -1.50 5.77
N SER A 118 -2.12 -0.24 6.20
CA SER A 118 -0.92 0.09 6.97
C SER A 118 -1.12 -0.38 8.41
N MET A 119 -0.36 -1.40 8.81
CA MET A 119 -0.35 -1.83 10.22
C MET A 119 0.28 -0.78 11.11
N TYR A 120 1.28 -0.05 10.59
CA TYR A 120 2.10 0.89 11.31
C TYR A 120 2.59 2.01 10.38
N GLU A 121 2.31 3.28 10.71
CA GLU A 121 2.68 4.41 9.85
C GLU A 121 3.97 5.13 10.25
N GLU A 122 4.51 4.86 11.45
CA GLU A 122 5.74 5.47 11.99
C GLU A 122 5.72 7.02 11.99
N ILE A 123 4.56 7.57 12.29
CA ILE A 123 4.36 9.02 12.48
C ILE A 123 3.54 9.25 13.76
N PRO A 124 3.71 10.36 14.47
CA PRO A 124 2.90 10.65 15.66
C PRO A 124 1.42 10.57 15.34
N GLY A 125 0.67 9.82 16.13
CA GLY A 125 -0.76 9.63 15.91
C GLY A 125 -1.14 8.89 14.64
N GLY A 126 -0.19 8.24 13.96
CA GLY A 126 -0.45 7.36 12.83
C GLY A 126 -1.13 6.04 13.22
N GLN A 127 -1.52 5.24 12.25
CA GLN A 127 -1.96 3.87 12.52
C GLN A 127 -0.85 3.10 13.25
N GLY A 128 -1.23 2.26 14.21
CA GLY A 128 -0.28 1.52 15.05
C GLY A 128 0.32 2.30 16.23
N HIS A 129 -0.32 3.41 16.65
CA HIS A 129 0.07 4.23 17.79
C HIS A 129 -1.08 4.45 18.79
N THR A 130 -0.73 4.68 20.06
CA THR A 130 -1.71 4.76 21.17
C THR A 130 -2.58 6.02 21.21
N GLY A 131 -2.24 7.07 20.51
CA GLY A 131 -2.97 8.35 20.61
C GLY A 131 -2.56 9.37 19.56
N ALA A 132 -3.26 10.51 19.54
CA ALA A 132 -3.18 11.51 18.46
C ALA A 132 -1.79 12.14 18.28
N ASP A 133 -1.00 12.23 19.33
CA ASP A 133 0.35 12.82 19.31
C ASP A 133 1.43 11.83 19.78
N SER A 134 1.08 10.53 19.89
CA SER A 134 1.95 9.50 20.45
C SER A 134 2.80 8.83 19.39
N PHE A 135 4.05 8.51 19.75
CA PHE A 135 4.91 7.55 19.05
C PHE A 135 4.90 6.15 19.71
N CYS A 136 4.12 5.95 20.78
CA CYS A 136 4.06 4.66 21.44
C CYS A 136 3.38 3.63 20.53
N TYR A 137 4.10 2.57 20.26
CA TYR A 137 3.65 1.47 19.42
C TYR A 137 2.47 0.72 20.04
N ASP A 138 1.40 0.56 19.31
CA ASP A 138 0.21 -0.20 19.69
C ASP A 138 -0.57 -0.64 18.45
N LEU A 139 -0.58 -1.93 18.16
CA LEU A 139 -1.28 -2.49 17.00
C LEU A 139 -2.74 -2.88 17.29
N SER A 140 -3.26 -2.65 18.51
CA SER A 140 -4.59 -3.13 18.88
C SER A 140 -5.70 -2.64 17.94
N GLU A 141 -5.68 -1.37 17.53
CA GLU A 141 -6.65 -0.84 16.57
C GLU A 141 -6.43 -1.38 15.14
N SER A 142 -5.18 -1.56 14.71
CA SER A 142 -4.88 -2.16 13.40
C SER A 142 -5.33 -3.63 13.34
N ILE A 143 -5.16 -4.37 14.43
CA ILE A 143 -5.65 -5.74 14.56
C ILE A 143 -7.19 -5.77 14.56
N ALA A 144 -7.83 -4.89 15.33
CA ALA A 144 -9.28 -4.77 15.36
C ALA A 144 -9.87 -4.39 13.97
N LEU A 145 -9.13 -3.59 13.18
CA LEU A 145 -9.52 -3.28 11.80
C LEU A 145 -9.55 -4.55 10.93
N LEU A 146 -8.47 -5.36 10.96
CA LEU A 146 -8.40 -6.59 10.17
C LEU A 146 -9.54 -7.54 10.51
N GLN A 147 -9.70 -7.83 11.80
CA GLN A 147 -10.75 -8.74 12.29
C GLN A 147 -12.15 -8.22 11.99
N GLY A 148 -12.35 -6.91 12.13
CA GLY A 148 -13.62 -6.27 11.81
C GLY A 148 -13.96 -6.30 10.30
N LEU A 149 -12.97 -6.12 9.42
CA LEU A 149 -13.14 -6.23 7.97
C LEU A 149 -13.36 -7.68 7.54
N GLU A 150 -12.61 -8.63 8.12
CA GLU A 150 -12.77 -10.06 7.87
C GLU A 150 -14.19 -10.53 8.22
N ALA A 151 -14.71 -10.15 9.39
CA ALA A 151 -16.07 -10.45 9.82
C ALA A 151 -17.16 -9.88 8.87
N ARG A 152 -16.79 -8.90 8.04
CA ARG A 152 -17.65 -8.26 7.02
C ARG A 152 -17.42 -8.76 5.59
N GLY A 153 -16.60 -9.81 5.46
CA GLY A 153 -16.40 -10.53 4.20
C GLY A 153 -15.18 -10.09 3.40
N CYS A 154 -14.21 -9.39 4.00
CA CYS A 154 -12.88 -9.32 3.42
C CYS A 154 -12.22 -10.70 3.46
N SER A 155 -11.66 -11.14 2.34
CA SER A 155 -11.06 -12.46 2.16
C SER A 155 -9.54 -12.43 2.03
N TYR A 156 -8.95 -11.25 1.87
CA TYR A 156 -7.50 -11.07 1.84
C TYR A 156 -7.11 -9.68 2.34
N PHE A 157 -5.86 -9.56 2.80
CA PHE A 157 -5.25 -8.29 3.14
C PHE A 157 -3.88 -8.14 2.49
N GLY A 158 -3.66 -6.99 1.84
CA GLY A 158 -2.35 -6.55 1.42
C GLY A 158 -1.65 -5.83 2.56
N GLU A 159 -0.54 -6.38 3.01
CA GLU A 159 0.29 -5.76 4.03
C GLU A 159 0.99 -4.52 3.48
N THR A 160 1.15 -3.50 4.32
CA THR A 160 2.09 -2.41 4.14
C THR A 160 2.34 -1.66 5.45
N ILE A 161 3.38 -0.84 5.45
CA ILE A 161 3.74 0.09 6.52
C ILE A 161 4.01 1.49 5.94
N GLY A 162 4.21 2.46 6.81
CA GLY A 162 4.68 3.78 6.47
C GLY A 162 3.64 4.70 5.84
N ASN A 163 4.10 5.89 5.54
CA ASN A 163 3.33 6.98 4.97
C ASN A 163 4.11 7.65 3.84
N ALA A 164 3.58 7.56 2.64
CA ALA A 164 4.25 8.03 1.42
C ALA A 164 4.62 9.52 1.43
N SER A 165 3.89 10.35 2.21
CA SER A 165 4.11 11.80 2.24
C SER A 165 5.10 12.26 3.30
N VAL A 166 5.41 11.39 4.28
CA VAL A 166 6.24 11.75 5.44
C VAL A 166 7.51 10.92 5.49
N TYR A 167 7.42 9.60 5.31
CA TYR A 167 8.57 8.71 5.34
C TYR A 167 8.43 7.61 4.28
N TRP A 168 8.95 7.89 3.09
CA TRP A 168 8.83 7.03 1.92
C TRP A 168 9.52 5.68 2.07
N GLU A 169 10.70 5.64 2.71
CA GLU A 169 11.56 4.45 2.81
C GLU A 169 10.93 3.32 3.62
N ASN A 170 10.01 3.63 4.52
CA ASN A 170 9.25 2.60 5.21
C ASN A 170 8.31 1.87 4.28
N MET A 171 7.57 2.60 3.45
CA MET A 171 6.65 2.00 2.49
C MET A 171 7.39 1.32 1.33
N ALA A 172 8.50 1.87 0.91
CA ALA A 172 9.23 1.47 -0.29
C ALA A 172 10.74 1.41 -0.03
N PRO A 173 11.22 0.39 0.73
CA PRO A 173 12.62 0.27 1.10
C PRO A 173 13.59 0.48 -0.06
N SER A 174 14.69 1.18 0.22
CA SER A 174 15.82 1.44 -0.68
C SER A 174 17.08 0.75 -0.15
N PRO A 175 18.19 0.71 -0.91
CA PRO A 175 19.43 0.09 -0.44
C PRO A 175 19.99 0.69 0.86
N SER A 176 19.75 1.98 1.12
CA SER A 176 20.16 2.65 2.37
C SER A 176 19.34 2.24 3.60
N CYS A 177 18.15 1.70 3.40
CA CYS A 177 17.24 1.25 4.47
C CYS A 177 16.61 -0.12 4.14
N SER A 178 17.37 -1.02 3.54
CA SER A 178 16.93 -2.37 3.18
C SER A 178 16.42 -3.19 4.37
N THR A 179 16.87 -2.86 5.58
CA THR A 179 16.38 -3.46 6.83
C THR A 179 14.89 -3.22 7.08
N ASN A 180 14.28 -2.21 6.46
CA ASN A 180 12.83 -1.97 6.56
C ASN A 180 12.00 -3.14 5.98
N VAL A 181 12.59 -3.99 5.14
CA VAL A 181 11.96 -5.23 4.69
C VAL A 181 11.55 -6.13 5.86
N TYR A 182 12.35 -6.18 6.92
CA TYR A 182 12.03 -6.99 8.10
C TYR A 182 10.84 -6.44 8.88
N GLN A 183 10.59 -5.13 8.84
CA GLN A 183 9.37 -4.55 9.40
C GLN A 183 8.14 -5.01 8.61
N HIS A 184 8.21 -5.02 7.27
CA HIS A 184 7.14 -5.57 6.43
C HIS A 184 6.88 -7.05 6.73
N LEU A 185 7.92 -7.87 6.80
CA LEU A 185 7.78 -9.30 7.16
C LEU A 185 7.16 -9.48 8.55
N THR A 186 7.58 -8.66 9.53
CA THR A 186 7.02 -8.69 10.89
C THR A 186 5.53 -8.34 10.87
N MET A 187 5.14 -7.31 10.14
CA MET A 187 3.73 -6.91 10.05
C MET A 187 2.90 -7.95 9.29
N ALA A 188 3.42 -8.52 8.21
CA ALA A 188 2.76 -9.61 7.49
C ALA A 188 2.51 -10.82 8.41
N LYS A 189 3.51 -11.21 9.19
CA LYS A 189 3.38 -12.29 10.19
C LYS A 189 2.33 -11.95 11.24
N THR A 190 2.36 -10.74 11.80
CA THR A 190 1.36 -10.28 12.77
C THR A 190 -0.05 -10.35 12.18
N MET A 191 -0.24 -9.91 10.92
CA MET A 191 -1.53 -10.02 10.24
C MET A 191 -1.96 -11.49 10.14
N LYS A 192 -1.04 -12.39 9.74
CA LYS A 192 -1.33 -13.82 9.59
C LYS A 192 -1.71 -14.50 10.90
N GLU A 193 -1.15 -14.06 12.02
CA GLU A 193 -1.42 -14.61 13.35
C GLU A 193 -2.78 -14.16 13.92
N VAL A 194 -3.38 -13.06 13.42
CA VAL A 194 -4.60 -12.48 14.00
C VAL A 194 -5.85 -12.65 13.14
N VAL A 195 -5.70 -13.12 11.90
CA VAL A 195 -6.81 -13.43 10.98
C VAL A 195 -7.09 -14.94 10.95
N GLN A 196 -8.21 -15.31 10.37
CA GLN A 196 -8.56 -16.73 10.18
C GLN A 196 -7.62 -17.42 9.19
N PRO A 197 -7.35 -18.73 9.31
CA PRO A 197 -6.41 -19.45 8.45
C PRO A 197 -6.70 -19.36 6.94
N GLN A 198 -7.96 -19.20 6.55
CA GLN A 198 -8.37 -19.06 5.15
C GLN A 198 -8.20 -17.65 4.58
N THR A 199 -7.98 -16.64 5.43
CA THR A 199 -7.76 -15.27 4.99
C THR A 199 -6.34 -15.11 4.46
N VAL A 200 -6.21 -14.65 3.23
CA VAL A 200 -4.94 -14.55 2.53
C VAL A 200 -4.21 -13.27 2.93
N ILE A 201 -2.95 -13.40 3.31
CA ILE A 201 -2.04 -12.27 3.57
C ILE A 201 -1.05 -12.12 2.43
N ILE A 202 -1.03 -10.93 1.81
CA ILE A 202 -0.12 -10.57 0.71
C ILE A 202 0.95 -9.64 1.30
N GLY A 203 2.15 -10.15 1.50
CA GLY A 203 3.29 -9.35 1.99
C GLY A 203 3.90 -8.49 0.89
N ALA A 204 4.51 -7.37 1.24
CA ALA A 204 5.07 -6.40 0.31
C ALA A 204 6.47 -5.90 0.76
N GLY A 205 6.98 -4.84 0.11
CA GLY A 205 8.23 -4.16 0.51
C GLY A 205 9.54 -4.79 0.00
N MET A 206 9.50 -5.96 -0.63
CA MET A 206 10.69 -6.77 -0.94
C MET A 206 11.43 -6.41 -2.23
N SER A 207 10.99 -5.44 -3.03
CA SER A 207 11.64 -5.09 -4.32
C SER A 207 13.11 -4.70 -4.19
N VAL A 208 13.54 -4.18 -3.03
CA VAL A 208 14.92 -3.77 -2.75
C VAL A 208 15.88 -4.96 -2.65
N LEU A 209 15.38 -6.14 -2.36
CA LEU A 209 16.23 -7.33 -2.19
C LEU A 209 16.87 -7.78 -3.51
N GLY A 210 16.16 -7.60 -4.64
CA GLY A 210 16.68 -7.97 -5.95
C GLY A 210 17.23 -9.38 -6.00
N ASP A 211 18.46 -9.51 -6.52
CA ASP A 211 19.25 -10.75 -6.52
C ASP A 211 20.04 -10.96 -5.21
N GLY A 212 19.90 -10.07 -4.23
CA GLY A 212 20.61 -10.08 -2.96
C GLY A 212 21.89 -9.25 -2.92
N THR A 213 22.41 -8.78 -4.05
CA THR A 213 23.70 -8.06 -4.10
C THR A 213 23.66 -6.68 -3.43
N HIS A 214 22.49 -6.06 -3.35
CA HIS A 214 22.28 -4.76 -2.69
C HIS A 214 22.10 -4.87 -1.18
N ASN A 215 21.94 -6.08 -0.65
CA ASN A 215 21.68 -6.32 0.76
C ASN A 215 23.00 -6.65 1.47
N GLN A 216 23.69 -5.62 1.97
CA GLN A 216 25.02 -5.74 2.57
C GLN A 216 24.98 -6.26 4.02
N LEU A 217 24.29 -7.36 4.28
CA LEU A 217 24.42 -8.05 5.57
C LEU A 217 25.79 -8.74 5.64
N ARG A 218 26.65 -8.22 6.50
CA ARG A 218 28.03 -8.72 6.67
C ARG A 218 28.05 -10.23 6.96
N GLY A 219 28.72 -11.00 6.10
CA GLY A 219 28.88 -12.46 6.29
C GLY A 219 27.71 -13.31 5.80
N VAL A 220 26.69 -12.71 5.19
CA VAL A 220 25.59 -13.44 4.55
C VAL A 220 25.82 -13.46 3.04
N GLN A 221 25.68 -14.64 2.43
CA GLN A 221 25.79 -14.77 0.98
C GLN A 221 24.62 -14.04 0.28
N PRO A 222 24.84 -13.30 -0.82
CA PRO A 222 23.82 -12.52 -1.51
C PRO A 222 22.57 -13.35 -1.86
N GLU A 223 22.72 -14.58 -2.29
CA GLU A 223 21.64 -15.47 -2.66
C GLU A 223 20.63 -15.67 -1.52
N ARG A 224 21.12 -15.72 -0.27
CA ARG A 224 20.28 -15.90 0.93
C ARG A 224 19.51 -14.65 1.33
N THR A 225 19.84 -13.52 0.74
CA THR A 225 19.17 -12.24 0.97
C THR A 225 18.45 -11.75 -0.28
N SER A 226 18.38 -12.57 -1.33
CA SER A 226 17.65 -12.28 -2.56
C SER A 226 16.13 -12.26 -2.32
N LEU A 227 15.41 -11.56 -3.18
CA LEU A 227 13.95 -11.53 -3.15
C LEU A 227 13.36 -12.93 -3.20
N LEU A 228 13.87 -13.79 -4.08
CA LEU A 228 13.32 -15.15 -4.25
C LEU A 228 13.53 -15.99 -3.00
N HIS A 229 14.73 -15.96 -2.42
CA HIS A 229 15.03 -16.74 -1.21
C HIS A 229 14.21 -16.26 -0.01
N VAL A 230 14.17 -14.95 0.24
CA VAL A 230 13.41 -14.37 1.36
C VAL A 230 11.91 -14.59 1.19
N ALA A 231 11.39 -14.47 -0.04
CA ALA A 231 9.99 -14.73 -0.35
C ALA A 231 9.62 -16.20 -0.10
N GLU A 232 10.44 -17.14 -0.59
CA GLU A 232 10.25 -18.57 -0.39
C GLU A 232 10.27 -18.95 1.11
N ASP A 233 11.28 -18.46 1.84
CA ASP A 233 11.39 -18.67 3.28
C ASP A 233 10.16 -18.14 4.03
N ALA A 234 9.70 -16.94 3.69
CA ALA A 234 8.53 -16.34 4.32
C ALA A 234 7.24 -17.13 4.03
N LEU A 235 7.07 -17.65 2.81
CA LEU A 235 5.93 -18.51 2.45
C LEU A 235 5.99 -19.86 3.19
N GLN A 236 7.14 -20.53 3.20
CA GLN A 236 7.33 -21.82 3.84
C GLN A 236 7.14 -21.75 5.36
N ASN A 237 7.51 -20.64 6.00
CA ASN A 237 7.36 -20.42 7.45
C ASN A 237 6.02 -19.76 7.82
N GLY A 238 5.08 -19.61 6.89
CA GLY A 238 3.74 -19.08 7.16
C GLY A 238 3.74 -17.63 7.63
N VAL A 239 4.72 -16.83 7.19
CA VAL A 239 4.76 -15.39 7.44
C VAL A 239 3.71 -14.66 6.60
N MET A 240 3.47 -15.14 5.39
CA MET A 240 2.45 -14.67 4.45
C MET A 240 2.02 -15.80 3.51
N ASP A 241 0.96 -15.59 2.74
CA ASP A 241 0.45 -16.54 1.77
C ASP A 241 0.85 -16.21 0.34
N MET A 242 1.09 -14.91 0.05
CA MET A 242 1.45 -14.42 -1.28
C MET A 242 2.45 -13.28 -1.18
N VAL A 243 3.21 -13.10 -2.25
CA VAL A 243 4.21 -12.01 -2.37
C VAL A 243 3.69 -10.93 -3.31
N GLY A 244 3.50 -9.72 -2.78
CA GLY A 244 3.11 -8.54 -3.52
C GLY A 244 4.34 -7.84 -4.12
N LEU A 245 4.42 -7.79 -5.43
CA LEU A 245 5.49 -7.14 -6.16
C LEU A 245 5.05 -5.76 -6.67
N GLY A 246 5.65 -4.70 -6.15
CA GLY A 246 5.46 -3.34 -6.64
C GLY A 246 6.46 -3.00 -7.74
N ARG A 247 7.51 -2.24 -7.38
CA ARG A 247 8.53 -1.77 -8.34
C ARG A 247 9.21 -2.90 -9.12
N GLN A 248 9.35 -4.10 -8.52
CA GLN A 248 9.90 -5.27 -9.20
C GLN A 248 9.01 -5.74 -10.37
N ALA A 249 7.70 -5.69 -10.23
CA ALA A 249 6.79 -6.03 -11.32
C ALA A 249 6.86 -5.04 -12.50
N LEU A 250 7.23 -3.77 -12.23
CA LEU A 250 7.50 -2.79 -13.28
C LEU A 250 8.84 -3.04 -13.99
N ALA A 251 9.85 -3.51 -13.24
CA ALA A 251 11.16 -3.83 -13.79
C ALA A 251 11.11 -5.09 -14.67
N ASP A 252 10.44 -6.12 -14.18
CA ASP A 252 10.24 -7.38 -14.90
C ASP A 252 8.84 -7.95 -14.67
N PRO A 253 7.87 -7.65 -15.54
CA PRO A 253 6.51 -8.19 -15.41
C PRO A 253 6.44 -9.71 -15.64
N TYR A 254 7.47 -10.30 -16.22
CA TYR A 254 7.56 -11.74 -16.48
C TYR A 254 8.27 -12.53 -15.38
N LEU A 255 8.64 -11.88 -14.27
CA LEU A 255 9.33 -12.54 -13.15
C LEU A 255 8.64 -13.85 -12.73
N PRO A 256 7.31 -13.92 -12.50
CA PRO A 256 6.68 -15.20 -12.12
C PRO A 256 6.86 -16.30 -13.16
N CYS A 257 6.75 -15.97 -14.46
CA CYS A 257 6.96 -16.92 -15.55
C CYS A 257 8.42 -17.40 -15.62
N LYS A 258 9.38 -16.49 -15.43
CA LYS A 258 10.81 -16.81 -15.41
C LYS A 258 11.18 -17.73 -14.25
N VAL A 259 10.63 -17.46 -13.07
CA VAL A 259 10.83 -18.34 -11.90
C VAL A 259 10.22 -19.71 -12.14
N GLN A 260 9.00 -19.78 -12.67
CA GLN A 260 8.33 -21.03 -12.99
C GLN A 260 9.09 -21.87 -14.03
N SER A 261 9.78 -21.20 -14.97
CA SER A 261 10.56 -21.86 -16.05
C SER A 261 12.03 -22.08 -15.69
N GLU A 262 12.42 -21.91 -14.42
CA GLU A 262 13.81 -22.02 -13.95
C GLU A 262 14.80 -21.04 -14.63
N GLN A 263 14.29 -19.90 -15.11
CA GLN A 263 15.05 -18.85 -15.80
C GLN A 263 15.28 -17.63 -14.88
N ALA A 264 15.49 -17.85 -13.59
CA ALA A 264 15.69 -16.78 -12.61
C ALA A 264 16.91 -15.90 -12.91
N SER A 265 17.93 -16.42 -13.61
CA SER A 265 19.09 -15.68 -14.09
C SER A 265 18.75 -14.56 -15.07
N ASP A 266 17.62 -14.65 -15.76
CA ASP A 266 17.20 -13.70 -16.80
C ASP A 266 16.29 -12.58 -16.25
N VAL A 267 16.07 -12.56 -14.93
CA VAL A 267 15.22 -11.56 -14.28
C VAL A 267 15.89 -10.18 -14.30
N GLN A 268 15.14 -9.19 -14.75
CA GLN A 268 15.52 -7.76 -14.64
C GLN A 268 15.19 -7.25 -13.25
N TRP A 269 16.20 -7.17 -12.39
CA TRP A 269 16.02 -6.77 -11.00
C TRP A 269 15.81 -5.27 -10.85
N CYS A 270 14.82 -4.89 -10.03
CA CYS A 270 14.54 -3.49 -9.72
C CYS A 270 15.73 -2.86 -8.99
N LEU A 271 16.24 -1.76 -9.52
CA LEU A 271 17.33 -0.99 -8.91
C LEU A 271 16.86 -0.03 -7.81
N THR A 272 15.57 -0.02 -7.50
CA THR A 272 14.92 0.90 -6.53
C THR A 272 15.25 2.39 -6.73
N CYS A 273 15.55 2.78 -7.96
CA CYS A 273 15.91 4.14 -8.36
C CYS A 273 14.74 5.13 -8.35
N ASN A 274 13.52 4.68 -8.10
CA ASN A 274 12.26 5.45 -8.01
C ASN A 274 11.90 6.29 -9.27
N LEU A 275 12.52 6.04 -10.43
CA LEU A 275 12.18 6.74 -11.68
C LEU A 275 10.74 6.49 -12.14
N CYS A 276 10.18 5.32 -11.82
CA CYS A 276 8.75 5.03 -12.02
C CYS A 276 7.85 5.92 -11.15
N SER A 277 8.25 6.20 -9.91
CA SER A 277 7.51 7.12 -9.02
C SER A 277 7.64 8.58 -9.46
N GLU A 278 8.75 8.97 -10.11
CA GLU A 278 8.85 10.30 -10.74
C GLU A 278 7.81 10.47 -11.85
N LEU A 279 7.62 9.46 -12.70
CA LEU A 279 6.56 9.47 -13.72
C LEU A 279 5.16 9.57 -13.09
N GLU A 280 4.91 8.81 -12.02
CA GLU A 280 3.65 8.87 -11.27
C GLU A 280 3.37 10.27 -10.73
N MET A 281 4.32 10.88 -10.04
CA MET A 281 4.18 12.24 -9.49
C MET A 281 3.92 13.31 -10.56
N ARG A 282 4.34 13.05 -11.80
CA ARG A 282 4.09 13.91 -12.96
C ARG A 282 2.77 13.59 -13.69
N GLY A 283 1.96 12.65 -13.16
CA GLY A 283 0.72 12.22 -13.79
C GLY A 283 0.91 11.50 -15.14
N LYS A 284 2.07 10.90 -15.34
CA LYS A 284 2.38 10.16 -16.57
C LYS A 284 2.14 8.66 -16.39
N PRO A 285 2.01 7.89 -17.49
CA PRO A 285 2.00 6.44 -17.43
C PRO A 285 3.22 5.89 -16.68
N ILE A 286 2.97 4.89 -15.81
CA ILE A 286 3.99 4.33 -14.91
C ILE A 286 4.61 3.08 -15.52
N GLY A 287 5.94 3.01 -15.48
CA GLY A 287 6.72 1.84 -15.87
C GLY A 287 8.20 2.02 -15.56
N CYS A 288 8.98 0.98 -15.81
CA CYS A 288 10.41 1.01 -15.52
C CYS A 288 11.18 1.81 -16.58
N ALA A 289 11.70 2.97 -16.20
CA ALA A 289 12.53 3.81 -17.08
C ALA A 289 13.99 3.31 -17.21
N VAL A 290 14.37 2.21 -16.54
CA VAL A 290 15.69 1.56 -16.71
C VAL A 290 15.65 0.53 -17.83
N TYR A 291 14.64 -0.32 -17.84
CA TYR A 291 14.59 -1.47 -18.74
C TYR A 291 13.64 -1.29 -19.93
N ASN A 292 12.78 -0.28 -19.91
CA ASN A 292 11.81 -0.04 -20.97
C ASN A 292 12.06 1.32 -21.63
N LYS A 293 12.44 1.29 -22.93
CA LYS A 293 12.79 2.47 -23.71
C LYS A 293 11.67 3.52 -23.76
N TYR A 294 10.40 3.11 -23.86
CA TYR A 294 9.26 4.03 -23.86
C TYR A 294 9.26 4.92 -22.60
N PHE A 295 9.39 4.32 -21.42
CA PHE A 295 9.40 5.06 -20.16
C PHE A 295 10.70 5.85 -19.95
N THR A 296 11.82 5.38 -20.49
CA THR A 296 13.08 6.13 -20.51
C THR A 296 12.93 7.43 -21.31
N ASP A 297 12.36 7.34 -22.50
CA ASP A 297 12.18 8.49 -23.39
C ASP A 297 11.12 9.47 -22.82
N LEU A 298 10.00 8.95 -22.31
CA LEU A 298 8.97 9.74 -21.62
C LEU A 298 9.54 10.53 -20.43
N LEU A 299 10.39 9.89 -19.63
CA LEU A 299 11.03 10.57 -18.49
C LEU A 299 11.97 11.69 -18.94
N LYS A 300 12.76 11.48 -20.02
CA LYS A 300 13.62 12.51 -20.60
C LYS A 300 12.80 13.70 -21.11
N GLU A 301 11.70 13.45 -21.80
CA GLU A 301 10.77 14.48 -22.27
C GLU A 301 10.25 15.30 -21.09
N CYS A 302 9.72 14.65 -20.05
CA CYS A 302 9.23 15.33 -18.85
C CYS A 302 10.31 16.19 -18.17
N ARG A 303 11.54 15.69 -18.10
CA ARG A 303 12.65 16.44 -17.49
C ARG A 303 13.10 17.63 -18.35
N SER A 304 12.97 17.53 -19.68
CA SER A 304 13.26 18.65 -20.57
C SER A 304 12.21 19.77 -20.46
N GLU A 305 10.95 19.43 -20.23
CA GLU A 305 9.86 20.42 -20.09
C GLU A 305 9.81 21.07 -18.70
N PHE A 306 10.01 20.31 -17.64
CA PHE A 306 9.73 20.71 -16.25
C PHE A 306 10.96 20.73 -15.33
N GLY A 307 12.14 20.39 -15.85
CA GLY A 307 13.34 20.16 -15.05
C GLY A 307 13.31 18.85 -14.26
N ALA A 308 14.45 18.47 -13.67
CA ALA A 308 14.47 17.38 -12.69
C ALA A 308 13.74 17.83 -11.43
N PRO A 309 12.96 16.97 -10.76
CA PRO A 309 12.31 17.32 -9.50
C PRO A 309 13.37 17.70 -8.46
N SER A 310 13.11 18.75 -7.71
CA SER A 310 14.04 19.28 -6.70
C SER A 310 14.31 18.34 -5.52
N ARG A 311 13.52 17.28 -5.37
CA ARG A 311 13.75 16.10 -4.53
C ARG A 311 12.86 14.95 -5.03
N ILE A 312 13.45 13.99 -5.72
CA ILE A 312 13.05 12.60 -5.44
C ILE A 312 13.72 12.31 -4.11
N VAL A 313 12.98 11.79 -3.14
CA VAL A 313 13.59 11.29 -1.92
C VAL A 313 14.39 10.04 -2.32
N THR A 314 15.56 10.27 -2.89
CA THR A 314 16.64 9.29 -2.95
C THR A 314 17.37 9.49 -1.63
N GLY A 315 17.31 8.52 -0.74
CA GLY A 315 18.21 8.50 0.40
C GLY A 315 19.64 8.51 -0.16
N ASP A 316 20.29 9.67 -0.09
CA ASP A 316 21.74 9.83 -0.16
C ASP A 316 22.32 9.49 1.20
#